data_c58605bb4dae7cb5d3696e824dfee098
#
_entry.id   c58605bb4dae7cb5d3696e824dfee098
#
_cell.length_a   1.000
_cell.length_b   1.000
_cell.length_c   1.000
_cell.angle_alpha   90.00
_cell.angle_beta   90.00
_cell.angle_gamma   90.00
#
_symmetry.space_group_name_H-M   'P 1'
#
loop_
_entity.id
_entity.type
_entity.pdbx_description
1 polymer ?
#
loop_
_entity_poly.entity_id
_entity_poly.type
_entity_poly.pdbx_seq_one_letter_code
_entity_poly.pdbx_strand_id
1 'polypeptide(L)'
;MVLRDPVTLGLTAVVSIGAIDVLTGQEFAMSHFYVLSVVYVAWCSQRVAALVVAITSACTGVLADHLLSEPYLRFGTSFESELIPSWNGASRLVVYVLTAYFVAALRNAIRERDQLIDSLQSASASIRRLEGLLPLCAWCRNIRDEARGGKWVPLEAYIESHTDMHVSHGICPGCMTRQFEDSSTLPGA
;
A
#
# COMPACT_ATOMS: atom_id res chain seq x y z
N MET A 1 23.98 11.44 5.84
CA MET A 1 22.68 11.53 5.14
C MET A 1 22.62 10.68 3.86
N VAL A 2 23.76 10.26 3.33
CA VAL A 2 23.90 9.45 2.09
C VAL A 2 23.48 7.98 2.24
N LEU A 3 23.55 7.41 3.46
CA LEU A 3 23.22 6.00 3.75
C LEU A 3 21.71 5.65 3.81
N ARG A 4 20.83 6.59 3.45
CA ARG A 4 19.38 6.37 3.53
C ARG A 4 18.71 6.05 2.19
N ASP A 5 19.43 6.18 1.09
CA ASP A 5 18.88 5.85 -0.22
C ASP A 5 18.93 4.34 -0.44
N PRO A 6 17.81 3.69 -0.80
CA PRO A 6 17.74 2.24 -0.97
C PRO A 6 18.72 1.73 -2.03
N VAL A 7 19.08 2.55 -3.01
CA VAL A 7 20.05 2.22 -4.06
C VAL A 7 21.45 2.15 -3.49
N THR A 8 21.85 3.14 -2.68
CA THR A 8 23.19 3.15 -2.04
C THR A 8 23.33 1.98 -1.07
N LEU A 9 22.30 1.66 -0.30
CA LEU A 9 22.29 0.48 0.57
C LEU A 9 22.39 -0.82 -0.23
N GLY A 10 21.65 -0.93 -1.33
CA GLY A 10 21.73 -2.10 -2.22
C GLY A 10 23.13 -2.28 -2.83
N LEU A 11 23.74 -1.21 -3.33
CA LEU A 11 25.08 -1.25 -3.90
C LEU A 11 26.16 -1.55 -2.85
N THR A 12 26.06 -0.98 -1.65
CA THR A 12 27.00 -1.30 -0.56
C THR A 12 26.89 -2.77 -0.14
N ALA A 13 25.66 -3.32 -0.11
CA ALA A 13 25.45 -4.74 0.15
C ALA A 13 26.07 -5.62 -0.95
N VAL A 14 25.94 -5.27 -2.24
CA VAL A 14 26.56 -5.99 -3.36
C VAL A 14 28.08 -6.00 -3.22
N VAL A 15 28.70 -4.86 -2.92
CA VAL A 15 30.15 -4.77 -2.73
C VAL A 15 30.60 -5.59 -1.51
N SER A 16 29.86 -5.54 -0.41
CA SER A 16 30.18 -6.32 0.81
C SER A 16 30.08 -7.82 0.56
N ILE A 17 29.03 -8.28 -0.14
CA ILE A 17 28.86 -9.68 -0.53
C ILE A 17 29.99 -10.11 -1.45
N GLY A 18 30.37 -9.28 -2.44
CA GLY A 18 31.48 -9.57 -3.34
C GLY A 18 32.83 -9.68 -2.62
N ALA A 19 33.09 -8.83 -1.63
CA ALA A 19 34.31 -8.92 -0.81
C ALA A 19 34.33 -10.22 0.01
N ILE A 20 33.19 -10.61 0.61
CA ILE A 20 33.07 -11.86 1.35
C ILE A 20 33.24 -13.06 0.40
N ASP A 21 32.64 -13.03 -0.78
CA ASP A 21 32.74 -14.06 -1.82
C ASP A 21 34.20 -14.34 -2.19
N VAL A 22 34.98 -13.28 -2.41
CA VAL A 22 36.45 -13.40 -2.68
C VAL A 22 37.21 -13.94 -1.47
N LEU A 23 36.85 -13.58 -0.23
CA LEU A 23 37.51 -14.03 0.98
C LEU A 23 37.20 -15.48 1.36
N THR A 24 36.00 -15.95 1.09
CA THR A 24 35.51 -17.31 1.46
C THR A 24 35.90 -18.37 0.42
N GLY A 25 36.26 -17.96 -0.79
CA GLY A 25 36.63 -18.88 -1.86
C GLY A 25 35.45 -19.64 -2.46
N GLN A 26 35.78 -20.61 -3.34
CA GLN A 26 34.74 -21.35 -4.11
C GLN A 26 33.91 -22.34 -3.29
N GLU A 27 34.21 -22.57 -2.02
CA GLU A 27 33.50 -23.55 -1.18
C GLU A 27 32.09 -23.10 -0.78
N PHE A 28 31.85 -21.78 -0.77
CA PHE A 28 30.55 -21.21 -0.41
C PHE A 28 29.94 -20.48 -1.61
N ALA A 29 28.78 -20.96 -2.06
CA ALA A 29 28.02 -20.33 -3.16
C ALA A 29 27.33 -19.03 -2.70
N MET A 30 28.07 -17.93 -2.59
CA MET A 30 27.57 -16.61 -2.17
C MET A 30 26.64 -15.95 -3.20
N SER A 31 26.52 -16.52 -4.40
CA SER A 31 25.67 -16.01 -5.49
C SER A 31 24.21 -15.80 -5.10
N HIS A 32 23.68 -16.59 -4.17
CA HIS A 32 22.29 -16.47 -3.70
C HIS A 32 22.03 -15.19 -2.88
N PHE A 33 23.05 -14.67 -2.21
CA PHE A 33 22.89 -13.47 -1.36
C PHE A 33 22.76 -12.18 -2.17
N TYR A 34 23.27 -12.13 -3.39
CA TYR A 34 23.06 -10.99 -4.29
C TYR A 34 21.59 -10.77 -4.62
N VAL A 35 20.77 -11.84 -4.66
CA VAL A 35 19.31 -11.73 -4.87
C VAL A 35 18.65 -10.86 -3.82
N LEU A 36 19.10 -10.92 -2.56
CA LEU A 36 18.54 -10.11 -1.47
C LEU A 36 18.70 -8.61 -1.74
N SER A 37 19.86 -8.20 -2.23
CA SER A 37 20.12 -6.80 -2.60
C SER A 37 19.22 -6.35 -3.76
N VAL A 38 19.02 -7.21 -4.75
CA VAL A 38 18.12 -6.94 -5.89
C VAL A 38 16.67 -6.83 -5.44
N VAL A 39 16.18 -7.77 -4.62
CA VAL A 39 14.82 -7.75 -4.07
C VAL A 39 14.58 -6.49 -3.24
N TYR A 40 15.51 -6.15 -2.36
CA TYR A 40 15.38 -4.95 -1.52
C TYR A 40 15.24 -3.68 -2.34
N VAL A 41 16.13 -3.47 -3.34
CA VAL A 41 16.07 -2.27 -4.19
C VAL A 41 14.85 -2.28 -5.10
N ALA A 42 14.47 -3.44 -5.65
CA ALA A 42 13.25 -3.57 -6.45
C ALA A 42 11.98 -3.24 -5.67
N TRP A 43 11.97 -3.56 -4.37
CA TRP A 43 10.85 -3.23 -3.49
C TRP A 43 10.83 -1.75 -3.09
N CYS A 44 11.97 -1.16 -2.77
CA CYS A 44 12.07 0.19 -2.22
C CYS A 44 12.21 1.30 -3.27
N SER A 45 12.70 0.98 -4.49
CA SER A 45 13.10 1.98 -5.48
C SER A 45 12.38 1.81 -6.84
N GLN A 46 12.79 2.57 -7.84
CA GLN A 46 12.24 2.51 -9.19
C GLN A 46 12.80 1.30 -9.97
N ARG A 47 12.09 0.88 -11.03
CA ARG A 47 12.49 -0.26 -11.88
C ARG A 47 13.91 -0.13 -12.43
N VAL A 48 14.29 1.08 -12.87
CA VAL A 48 15.63 1.33 -13.42
C VAL A 48 16.71 1.08 -12.38
N ALA A 49 16.52 1.54 -11.14
CA ALA A 49 17.49 1.32 -10.06
C ALA A 49 17.64 -0.18 -9.72
N ALA A 50 16.55 -0.93 -9.72
CA ALA A 50 16.59 -2.37 -9.52
C ALA A 50 17.38 -3.10 -10.63
N LEU A 51 17.21 -2.69 -11.88
CA LEU A 51 17.96 -3.23 -13.02
C LEU A 51 19.45 -2.91 -12.91
N VAL A 52 19.82 -1.69 -12.52
CA VAL A 52 21.21 -1.32 -12.28
C VAL A 52 21.85 -2.20 -11.22
N VAL A 53 21.16 -2.42 -10.08
CA VAL A 53 21.66 -3.29 -9.02
C VAL A 53 21.72 -4.75 -9.48
N ALA A 54 20.77 -5.24 -10.27
CA ALA A 54 20.80 -6.58 -10.84
C ALA A 54 22.02 -6.80 -11.76
N ILE A 55 22.30 -5.84 -12.63
CA ILE A 55 23.46 -5.89 -13.54
C ILE A 55 24.77 -5.81 -12.74
N THR A 56 24.88 -4.87 -11.80
CA THR A 56 26.09 -4.74 -10.96
C THR A 56 26.32 -6.00 -10.14
N SER A 57 25.28 -6.62 -9.59
CA SER A 57 25.36 -7.90 -8.86
C SER A 57 25.90 -9.03 -9.75
N ALA A 58 25.39 -9.15 -10.98
CA ALA A 58 25.88 -10.15 -11.93
C ALA A 58 27.34 -9.92 -12.32
N CYS A 59 27.73 -8.66 -12.61
CA CYS A 59 29.12 -8.30 -12.95
C CYS A 59 30.07 -8.58 -11.77
N THR A 60 29.68 -8.24 -10.53
CA THR A 60 30.50 -8.50 -9.35
C THR A 60 30.70 -10.00 -9.12
N GLY A 61 29.65 -10.81 -9.31
CA GLY A 61 29.76 -12.27 -9.21
C GLY A 61 30.68 -12.88 -10.26
N VAL A 62 30.60 -12.42 -11.53
CA VAL A 62 31.50 -12.86 -12.59
C VAL A 62 32.95 -12.46 -12.30
N LEU A 63 33.16 -11.23 -11.80
CA LEU A 63 34.48 -10.76 -11.43
C LEU A 63 35.09 -11.60 -10.27
N ALA A 64 34.27 -11.92 -9.25
CA ALA A 64 34.71 -12.78 -8.16
C ALA A 64 35.12 -14.19 -8.68
N ASP A 65 34.28 -14.78 -9.56
CA ASP A 65 34.59 -16.08 -10.17
C ASP A 65 35.93 -16.04 -10.96
N HIS A 66 36.16 -14.96 -11.72
CA HIS A 66 37.43 -14.80 -12.45
C HIS A 66 38.64 -14.64 -11.53
N LEU A 67 38.54 -13.84 -10.47
CA LEU A 67 39.64 -13.63 -9.51
C LEU A 67 40.03 -14.92 -8.76
N LEU A 68 39.02 -15.79 -8.51
CA LEU A 68 39.24 -17.05 -7.80
C LEU A 68 39.64 -18.21 -8.71
N SER A 69 39.34 -18.14 -10.01
CA SER A 69 39.60 -19.24 -10.95
C SER A 69 41.07 -19.29 -11.47
N GLU A 70 41.83 -18.25 -11.29
CA GLU A 70 43.22 -18.13 -11.80
C GLU A 70 44.14 -19.32 -11.40
N PRO A 71 44.19 -19.88 -10.18
CA PRO A 71 45.04 -20.98 -9.84
C PRO A 71 44.54 -22.37 -10.29
N TYR A 72 43.28 -22.57 -10.53
CA TYR A 72 42.69 -23.89 -10.77
C TYR A 72 42.59 -24.29 -12.24
N LEU A 73 42.55 -23.30 -13.16
CA LEU A 73 42.31 -23.53 -14.60
C LEU A 73 43.53 -23.97 -15.40
N ARG A 74 44.67 -24.24 -14.76
CA ARG A 74 45.88 -24.74 -15.48
C ARG A 74 45.77 -26.17 -15.99
N PHE A 75 44.73 -26.91 -15.70
CA PHE A 75 44.55 -28.31 -16.13
C PHE A 75 43.33 -28.58 -16.99
N GLY A 76 42.43 -27.60 -17.23
CA GLY A 76 41.26 -27.75 -18.08
C GLY A 76 41.51 -27.47 -19.55
N THR A 77 40.67 -28.02 -20.44
CA THR A 77 40.69 -27.62 -21.85
C THR A 77 40.25 -26.17 -21.99
N SER A 78 40.80 -25.43 -22.95
CA SER A 78 40.48 -24.01 -23.19
C SER A 78 38.96 -23.74 -23.34
N PHE A 79 38.23 -24.74 -23.77
CA PHE A 79 36.77 -24.70 -23.96
C PHE A 79 36.04 -24.67 -22.63
N GLU A 80 36.43 -25.49 -21.65
CA GLU A 80 35.81 -25.53 -20.32
C GLU A 80 36.12 -24.29 -19.49
N SER A 81 37.31 -23.71 -19.65
CA SER A 81 37.75 -22.55 -18.89
C SER A 81 36.97 -21.26 -19.20
N GLU A 82 36.43 -21.11 -20.40
CA GLU A 82 35.67 -19.89 -20.79
C GLU A 82 34.15 -20.10 -20.79
N LEU A 83 33.69 -21.31 -21.08
CA LEU A 83 32.26 -21.55 -21.24
C LEU A 83 31.50 -21.62 -19.92
N ILE A 84 32.08 -22.21 -18.88
CA ILE A 84 31.42 -22.39 -17.57
C ILE A 84 31.23 -21.03 -16.85
N PRO A 85 32.25 -20.15 -16.76
CA PRO A 85 32.04 -18.85 -16.12
C PRO A 85 31.04 -17.98 -16.88
N SER A 86 31.10 -17.99 -18.23
CA SER A 86 30.16 -17.21 -19.05
C SER A 86 28.70 -17.73 -18.92
N TRP A 87 28.50 -19.05 -18.86
CA TRP A 87 27.21 -19.65 -18.60
C TRP A 87 26.66 -19.29 -17.22
N ASN A 88 27.49 -19.37 -16.18
CA ASN A 88 27.13 -18.97 -14.82
C ASN A 88 26.78 -17.48 -14.73
N GLY A 89 27.57 -16.62 -15.37
CA GLY A 89 27.29 -15.20 -15.45
C GLY A 89 25.99 -14.88 -16.16
N ALA A 90 25.74 -15.50 -17.29
CA ALA A 90 24.49 -15.33 -18.05
C ALA A 90 23.27 -15.80 -17.26
N SER A 91 23.35 -16.97 -16.64
CA SER A 91 22.25 -17.51 -15.81
C SER A 91 21.94 -16.64 -14.59
N ARG A 92 22.96 -16.15 -13.90
CA ARG A 92 22.80 -15.18 -12.78
C ARG A 92 22.15 -13.90 -13.26
N LEU A 93 22.58 -13.34 -14.38
CA LEU A 93 22.00 -12.12 -14.95
C LEU A 93 20.48 -12.33 -15.22
N VAL A 94 20.13 -13.42 -15.87
CA VAL A 94 18.72 -13.74 -16.16
C VAL A 94 17.90 -13.85 -14.88
N VAL A 95 18.40 -14.57 -13.88
CA VAL A 95 17.70 -14.73 -12.58
C VAL A 95 17.53 -13.38 -11.89
N TYR A 96 18.57 -12.54 -11.82
CA TYR A 96 18.50 -11.26 -11.13
C TYR A 96 17.57 -10.27 -11.85
N VAL A 97 17.62 -10.22 -13.19
CA VAL A 97 16.73 -9.35 -13.98
C VAL A 97 15.28 -9.80 -13.86
N LEU A 98 15.00 -11.10 -13.94
CA LEU A 98 13.65 -11.63 -13.73
C LEU A 98 13.16 -11.34 -12.31
N THR A 99 14.00 -11.53 -11.30
CA THR A 99 13.65 -11.20 -9.90
C THR A 99 13.31 -9.72 -9.75
N ALA A 100 14.15 -8.83 -10.29
CA ALA A 100 13.90 -7.39 -10.27
C ALA A 100 12.58 -7.02 -10.96
N TYR A 101 12.31 -7.65 -12.12
CA TYR A 101 11.07 -7.42 -12.86
C TYR A 101 9.84 -7.89 -12.09
N PHE A 102 9.84 -9.13 -11.58
CA PHE A 102 8.69 -9.68 -10.85
C PHE A 102 8.41 -8.93 -9.55
N VAL A 103 9.44 -8.61 -8.78
CA VAL A 103 9.28 -7.86 -7.53
C VAL A 103 8.73 -6.45 -7.81
N ALA A 104 9.25 -5.76 -8.83
CA ALA A 104 8.74 -4.46 -9.23
C ALA A 104 7.28 -4.53 -9.77
N ALA A 105 6.94 -5.58 -10.51
CA ALA A 105 5.57 -5.80 -11.00
C ALA A 105 4.60 -6.07 -9.84
N LEU A 106 4.99 -6.94 -8.90
CA LEU A 106 4.20 -7.26 -7.71
C LEU A 106 3.95 -6.01 -6.85
N ARG A 107 4.99 -5.22 -6.60
CA ARG A 107 4.86 -3.95 -5.88
C ARG A 107 3.87 -2.99 -6.54
N ASN A 108 3.92 -2.88 -7.88
CA ASN A 108 3.01 -2.00 -8.60
C ASN A 108 1.56 -2.52 -8.52
N ALA A 109 1.34 -3.83 -8.65
CA ALA A 109 0.02 -4.44 -8.50
C ALA A 109 -0.56 -4.23 -7.09
N ILE A 110 0.27 -4.35 -6.04
CA ILE A 110 -0.15 -4.06 -4.66
C ILE A 110 -0.54 -2.60 -4.51
N ARG A 111 0.26 -1.67 -5.03
CA ARG A 111 -0.04 -0.23 -4.95
C ARG A 111 -1.33 0.14 -5.68
N GLU A 112 -1.55 -0.41 -6.85
CA GLU A 112 -2.78 -0.19 -7.62
C GLU A 112 -4.00 -0.71 -6.85
N ARG A 113 -3.89 -1.88 -6.26
CA ARG A 113 -4.93 -2.46 -5.40
C ARG A 113 -5.24 -1.55 -4.21
N ASP A 114 -4.22 -1.04 -3.51
CA ASP A 114 -4.40 -0.19 -2.34
C ASP A 114 -5.08 1.15 -2.72
N GLN A 115 -4.70 1.75 -3.86
CA GLN A 115 -5.38 2.94 -4.40
C GLN A 115 -6.85 2.68 -4.72
N LEU A 116 -7.18 1.51 -5.28
CA LEU A 116 -8.57 1.13 -5.56
C LEU A 116 -9.36 0.96 -4.26
N ILE A 117 -8.78 0.33 -3.24
CA ILE A 117 -9.41 0.18 -1.92
C ILE A 117 -9.70 1.55 -1.31
N ASP A 118 -8.75 2.47 -1.31
CA ASP A 118 -8.92 3.82 -0.76
C ASP A 118 -10.01 4.60 -1.52
N SER A 119 -10.06 4.47 -2.84
CA SER A 119 -11.10 5.11 -3.67
C SER A 119 -12.50 4.55 -3.38
N LEU A 120 -12.62 3.22 -3.23
CA LEU A 120 -13.88 2.57 -2.87
C LEU A 120 -14.36 2.96 -1.47
N GLN A 121 -13.44 3.04 -0.50
CA GLN A 121 -13.78 3.47 0.86
C GLN A 121 -14.26 4.92 0.89
N SER A 122 -13.61 5.82 0.16
CA SER A 122 -14.02 7.23 0.07
C SER A 122 -15.38 7.39 -0.60
N ALA A 123 -15.65 6.64 -1.67
CA ALA A 123 -16.95 6.61 -2.34
C ALA A 123 -18.05 6.07 -1.41
N SER A 124 -17.78 4.96 -0.71
CA SER A 124 -18.70 4.38 0.26
C SER A 124 -19.00 5.34 1.43
N ALA A 125 -18.00 6.04 1.94
CA ALA A 125 -18.19 7.05 2.98
C ALA A 125 -19.06 8.23 2.51
N SER A 126 -18.91 8.62 1.24
CA SER A 126 -19.74 9.68 0.63
C SER A 126 -21.19 9.24 0.49
N ILE A 127 -21.45 8.00 0.07
CA ILE A 127 -22.79 7.43 -0.03
C ILE A 127 -23.45 7.38 1.36
N ARG A 128 -22.74 6.89 2.39
CA ARG A 128 -23.27 6.85 3.76
C ARG A 128 -23.62 8.23 4.32
N ARG A 129 -22.86 9.28 3.96
CA ARG A 129 -23.20 10.66 4.36
C ARG A 129 -24.49 11.15 3.70
N LEU A 130 -24.75 10.77 2.45
CA LEU A 130 -25.98 11.12 1.73
C LEU A 130 -27.16 10.31 2.23
N GLU A 131 -27.01 9.03 2.54
CA GLU A 131 -28.03 8.16 3.12
C GLU A 131 -28.44 8.59 4.54
N GLY A 132 -27.54 9.26 5.28
CA GLY A 132 -27.85 9.83 6.60
C GLY A 132 -28.63 11.14 6.58
N LEU A 133 -28.93 11.71 5.42
CA LEU A 133 -29.74 12.93 5.30
C LEU A 133 -31.22 12.57 5.18
N LEU A 134 -31.96 12.80 6.26
CA LEU A 134 -33.43 12.68 6.21
C LEU A 134 -34.02 13.92 5.54
N PRO A 135 -34.74 13.77 4.40
CA PRO A 135 -35.38 14.89 3.73
C PRO A 135 -36.53 15.43 4.57
N LEU A 136 -36.31 16.55 5.21
CA LEU A 136 -37.27 17.22 6.09
C LEU A 136 -37.91 18.40 5.37
N CYS A 137 -39.26 18.51 5.43
CA CYS A 137 -39.95 19.66 4.91
C CYS A 137 -39.59 20.90 5.74
N ALA A 138 -39.07 21.95 5.12
CA ALA A 138 -38.65 23.17 5.81
C ALA A 138 -39.87 23.90 6.46
N TRP A 139 -41.07 23.64 5.99
CA TRP A 139 -42.29 24.30 6.47
C TRP A 139 -42.99 23.51 7.58
N CYS A 140 -43.44 22.29 7.29
CA CYS A 140 -44.20 21.49 8.25
C CYS A 140 -43.38 20.45 9.02
N ARG A 141 -42.06 20.34 8.72
CA ARG A 141 -41.11 19.42 9.35
C ARG A 141 -41.44 17.93 9.22
N ASN A 142 -42.35 17.56 8.30
CA ASN A 142 -42.58 16.17 7.94
C ASN A 142 -41.36 15.60 7.23
N ILE A 143 -41.09 14.30 7.42
CA ILE A 143 -40.04 13.55 6.75
C ILE A 143 -40.65 12.83 5.55
N ARG A 144 -39.86 12.78 4.46
CA ARG A 144 -40.19 11.96 3.31
C ARG A 144 -39.70 10.53 3.53
N ASP A 145 -40.68 9.62 3.66
CA ASP A 145 -40.42 8.19 3.88
C ASP A 145 -40.32 7.46 2.55
N GLU A 146 -39.07 7.18 2.11
CA GLU A 146 -38.80 6.47 0.85
C GLU A 146 -39.24 5.00 0.93
N ALA A 147 -39.20 4.37 2.12
CA ALA A 147 -39.66 3.01 2.32
C ALA A 147 -41.17 2.86 2.13
N ARG A 148 -41.94 3.93 2.32
CA ARG A 148 -43.38 4.00 2.10
C ARG A 148 -43.78 4.71 0.81
N GLY A 149 -42.91 4.63 -0.21
CA GLY A 149 -43.19 5.20 -1.53
C GLY A 149 -43.09 6.73 -1.58
N GLY A 150 -42.23 7.34 -0.77
CA GLY A 150 -41.97 8.77 -0.78
C GLY A 150 -43.04 9.65 -0.15
N LYS A 151 -43.89 9.09 0.72
CA LYS A 151 -44.93 9.85 1.44
C LYS A 151 -44.32 10.72 2.54
N TRP A 152 -44.91 11.89 2.74
CA TRP A 152 -44.53 12.79 3.82
C TRP A 152 -45.27 12.37 5.11
N VAL A 153 -44.52 12.04 6.17
CA VAL A 153 -45.02 11.60 7.47
C VAL A 153 -44.44 12.47 8.59
N PRO A 154 -45.13 12.61 9.73
CA PRO A 154 -44.58 13.26 10.91
C PRO A 154 -43.28 12.57 11.38
N LEU A 155 -42.36 13.35 11.97
CA LEU A 155 -41.07 12.85 12.47
C LEU A 155 -41.24 11.70 13.46
N GLU A 156 -42.22 11.83 14.37
CA GLU A 156 -42.52 10.84 15.41
C GLU A 156 -42.95 9.50 14.78
N ALA A 157 -43.87 9.54 13.84
CA ALA A 157 -44.33 8.35 13.11
C ALA A 157 -43.23 7.68 12.28
N TYR A 158 -42.29 8.48 11.77
CA TYR A 158 -41.10 7.96 11.09
C TYR A 158 -40.18 7.22 12.05
N ILE A 159 -39.85 7.82 13.21
CA ILE A 159 -38.98 7.22 14.22
C ILE A 159 -39.57 5.89 14.72
N GLU A 160 -40.83 5.87 15.08
CA GLU A 160 -41.50 4.67 15.59
C GLU A 160 -41.59 3.54 14.56
N SER A 161 -41.65 3.88 13.28
CA SER A 161 -41.72 2.87 12.22
C SER A 161 -40.35 2.34 11.75
N HIS A 162 -39.27 3.05 12.03
CA HIS A 162 -37.91 2.68 11.59
C HIS A 162 -36.95 2.33 12.73
N THR A 163 -37.39 2.47 13.96
CA THR A 163 -36.61 2.14 15.16
C THR A 163 -37.53 1.51 16.21
N ASP A 164 -36.98 0.85 17.22
CA ASP A 164 -37.73 0.33 18.39
C ASP A 164 -37.97 1.43 19.44
N MET A 165 -37.85 2.70 19.09
CA MET A 165 -38.02 3.83 20.01
C MET A 165 -39.47 4.34 19.96
N HIS A 166 -40.04 4.62 21.13
CA HIS A 166 -41.30 5.31 21.27
C HIS A 166 -41.08 6.77 21.64
N VAL A 167 -41.77 7.67 20.95
CA VAL A 167 -41.63 9.11 21.19
C VAL A 167 -42.66 9.53 22.26
N SER A 168 -42.16 10.13 23.36
CA SER A 168 -43.00 10.77 24.37
C SER A 168 -42.93 12.29 24.22
N HIS A 169 -44.06 12.97 24.49
CA HIS A 169 -44.14 14.42 24.40
C HIS A 169 -43.99 15.06 25.78
N GLY A 170 -43.15 16.10 25.85
CA GLY A 170 -42.96 16.90 27.04
C GLY A 170 -42.68 18.36 26.69
N ILE A 171 -42.77 19.25 27.63
CA ILE A 171 -42.48 20.65 27.48
C ILE A 171 -41.08 20.91 28.08
N CYS A 172 -40.15 21.40 27.28
CA CYS A 172 -38.81 21.76 27.79
C CYS A 172 -38.89 23.05 28.65
N PRO A 173 -37.95 23.24 29.59
CA PRO A 173 -37.97 24.44 30.48
C PRO A 173 -38.02 25.76 29.70
N GLY A 174 -37.29 25.87 28.57
CA GLY A 174 -37.27 27.10 27.77
C GLY A 174 -38.58 27.40 27.05
N CYS A 175 -39.40 26.36 26.70
CA CYS A 175 -40.73 26.55 26.16
C CYS A 175 -41.74 26.86 27.27
N MET A 176 -41.58 26.24 28.43
CA MET A 176 -42.41 26.52 29.60
C MET A 176 -42.27 28.00 30.03
N THR A 177 -41.03 28.53 30.17
CA THR A 177 -40.81 29.92 30.52
C THR A 177 -41.45 30.87 29.52
N ARG A 178 -41.27 30.65 28.20
CA ARG A 178 -41.85 31.51 27.18
C ARG A 178 -43.39 31.51 27.19
N GLN A 179 -44.00 30.34 27.39
CA GLN A 179 -45.45 30.23 27.42
C GLN A 179 -46.07 30.94 28.63
N PHE A 180 -45.40 30.97 29.76
CA PHE A 180 -45.90 31.62 31.00
C PHE A 180 -45.53 33.12 31.03
N GLU A 181 -44.45 33.59 30.44
CA GLU A 181 -44.14 35.00 30.31
C GLU A 181 -45.13 35.71 29.37
N ASP A 182 -45.48 35.12 28.23
CA ASP A 182 -46.51 35.66 27.33
C ASP A 182 -47.91 35.73 28.00
N SER A 183 -48.19 34.85 28.94
CA SER A 183 -49.47 34.84 29.68
C SER A 183 -49.59 35.99 30.71
N SER A 184 -48.45 36.54 31.15
CA SER A 184 -48.38 37.65 32.13
C SER A 184 -48.52 39.05 31.52
N THR A 185 -48.58 39.14 30.17
CA THR A 185 -48.69 40.40 29.42
C THR A 185 -50.10 40.63 28.82
N LEU A 186 -51.14 39.89 29.27
CA LEU A 186 -52.51 40.28 28.94
C LEU A 186 -52.89 41.55 29.71
N PRO A 187 -53.19 42.67 29.03
CA PRO A 187 -53.67 43.88 29.73
C PRO A 187 -55.01 43.60 30.35
N GLY A 188 -55.12 43.95 31.61
CA GLY A 188 -56.17 43.81 32.60
C GLY A 188 -57.61 43.71 32.13
N ALA A 189 -58.31 42.82 32.83
CA ALA A 189 -59.73 42.94 33.01
C ALA A 189 -60.05 44.10 33.95
#